data_bf3fa859adc18e8b797b450175f5a911
#
_entry.id   bf3fa859adc18e8b797b450175f5a911
#
_cell.length_a   1.000
_cell.length_b   1.000
_cell.length_c   1.000
_cell.angle_alpha   90.00
_cell.angle_beta   90.00
_cell.angle_gamma   90.00
#
_symmetry.space_group_name_H-M   'P 1'
#
loop_
_entity.id
_entity.type
_entity.pdbx_description
1 polymer ?
#
loop_
_entity_poly.entity_id
_entity_poly.type
_entity_poly.pdbx_seq_one_letter_code
_entity_poly.pdbx_strand_id
1 'polypeptide(L)'
;IVALSFLQFGNLSGQERPNIVMILADDMGYSDIGCYGSEIETPHIDSLALQGIRLTQFYNTSRSCPTRASLMTGLYQHQAGIGWMSEDPFKNVDKDPKDWGVAEYRGALNRNCVTIAEVLKSSGYHTYMTGKWHLGMHGMEKWPLQRGFERFYGILAGACSYLRPEGERGLVLDNEKLPAPEAPYYTTDAFTD
;
A
#
# COMPACT_ATOMS: atom_id res chain seq x y z
N ILE A 1 -2.97 -8.47 -6.59
CA ILE A 1 -3.45 -9.73 -5.98
C ILE A 1 -3.11 -9.65 -4.51
N VAL A 2 -4.13 -9.74 -3.67
CA VAL A 2 -3.99 -9.79 -2.21
C VAL A 2 -4.07 -11.26 -1.82
N ALA A 3 -2.98 -11.84 -1.35
CA ALA A 3 -3.03 -13.14 -0.69
C ALA A 3 -3.35 -12.89 0.79
N LEU A 4 -4.56 -13.17 1.22
CA LEU A 4 -4.91 -13.29 2.62
C LEU A 4 -4.75 -14.75 3.03
N SER A 5 -3.74 -15.07 3.82
CA SER A 5 -3.69 -16.36 4.49
C SER A 5 -4.55 -16.30 5.75
N PHE A 6 -5.69 -16.96 5.72
CA PHE A 6 -6.51 -17.22 6.89
C PHE A 6 -6.45 -18.70 7.24
N LEU A 7 -6.01 -19.04 8.45
CA LEU A 7 -6.74 -19.77 9.47
C LEU A 7 -6.67 -21.26 9.59
N GLN A 8 -6.41 -21.60 10.81
CA GLN A 8 -7.02 -22.80 11.43
C GLN A 8 -8.06 -22.36 12.47
N PHE A 9 -9.29 -22.85 12.35
CA PHE A 9 -10.28 -22.83 13.42
C PHE A 9 -10.00 -24.01 14.37
N GLY A 10 -9.42 -23.72 15.51
CA GLY A 10 -9.24 -24.66 16.61
C GLY A 10 -9.52 -23.99 17.93
N ASN A 11 -10.36 -24.59 18.74
CA ASN A 11 -10.74 -24.33 20.13
C ASN A 11 -10.48 -22.93 20.72
N LEU A 12 -11.55 -22.25 21.09
CA LEU A 12 -11.66 -20.96 21.79
C LEU A 12 -11.11 -20.99 23.24
N SER A 13 -9.82 -21.22 23.40
CA SER A 13 -9.15 -20.97 24.66
C SER A 13 -7.93 -20.13 24.39
N GLY A 14 -8.04 -18.78 24.61
CA GLY A 14 -6.89 -17.88 24.64
C GLY A 14 -6.02 -17.85 23.38
N GLN A 15 -6.65 -17.84 22.18
CA GLN A 15 -5.91 -17.90 20.94
C GLN A 15 -5.03 -16.66 20.77
N GLU A 16 -3.74 -16.86 20.69
CA GLU A 16 -2.80 -15.80 20.31
C GLU A 16 -3.26 -15.16 18.99
N ARG A 17 -3.26 -13.84 18.93
CA ARG A 17 -3.68 -13.12 17.74
C ARG A 17 -2.72 -13.44 16.60
N PRO A 18 -3.21 -13.87 15.42
CA PRO A 18 -2.33 -14.21 14.31
C PRO A 18 -1.61 -12.96 13.78
N ASN A 19 -0.38 -13.11 13.35
CA ASN A 19 0.28 -12.09 12.55
C ASN A 19 -0.42 -11.96 11.20
N ILE A 20 -0.57 -10.72 10.72
CA ILE A 20 -1.22 -10.41 9.44
C ILE A 20 -0.15 -9.79 8.53
N VAL A 21 0.16 -10.46 7.42
CA VAL A 21 1.07 -9.94 6.39
C VAL A 21 0.25 -9.68 5.13
N MET A 22 0.27 -8.43 4.66
CA MET A 22 -0.39 -8.03 3.43
C MET A 22 0.66 -7.65 2.39
N ILE A 23 0.74 -8.39 1.30
CA ILE A 23 1.65 -8.13 0.19
C ILE A 23 0.83 -7.61 -0.99
N LEU A 24 1.10 -6.38 -1.41
CA LEU A 24 0.47 -5.75 -2.56
C LEU A 24 1.51 -5.56 -3.66
N ALA A 25 1.47 -6.40 -4.67
CA ALA A 25 2.29 -6.23 -5.86
C ALA A 25 1.75 -5.09 -6.73
N ASP A 26 2.65 -4.24 -7.21
CA ASP A 26 2.33 -3.11 -8.08
C ASP A 26 2.48 -3.54 -9.55
N ASP A 27 1.52 -3.14 -10.39
CA ASP A 27 1.47 -3.44 -11.84
C ASP A 27 1.57 -4.93 -12.21
N MET A 28 1.14 -5.84 -11.33
CA MET A 28 1.10 -7.28 -11.61
C MET A 28 -0.30 -7.68 -12.09
N GLY A 29 -0.38 -8.26 -13.26
CA GLY A 29 -1.61 -8.78 -13.85
C GLY A 29 -2.00 -10.17 -13.34
N TYR A 30 -3.25 -10.57 -13.60
CA TYR A 30 -3.77 -11.88 -13.26
C TYR A 30 -2.96 -13.01 -13.90
N SER A 31 -2.59 -12.83 -15.18
CA SER A 31 -1.85 -13.80 -15.96
C SER A 31 -0.33 -13.81 -15.72
N ASP A 32 0.17 -12.99 -14.80
CA ASP A 32 1.61 -12.90 -14.51
C ASP A 32 2.06 -13.88 -13.41
N ILE A 33 1.12 -14.65 -12.86
CA ILE A 33 1.37 -15.59 -11.76
C ILE A 33 1.16 -17.04 -12.22
N GLY A 34 2.11 -17.92 -11.92
CA GLY A 34 2.09 -19.31 -12.35
C GLY A 34 0.83 -20.07 -11.96
N CYS A 35 0.32 -19.89 -10.75
CA CYS A 35 -0.89 -20.57 -10.28
C CYS A 35 -2.18 -20.16 -11.05
N TYR A 36 -2.14 -19.12 -11.87
CA TYR A 36 -3.20 -18.73 -12.81
C TYR A 36 -2.86 -19.02 -14.27
N GLY A 37 -1.77 -19.74 -14.55
CA GLY A 37 -1.41 -20.20 -15.88
C GLY A 37 -0.38 -19.32 -16.60
N SER A 38 0.39 -18.52 -15.86
CA SER A 38 1.51 -17.76 -16.43
C SER A 38 2.62 -18.69 -16.92
N GLU A 39 3.34 -18.25 -17.94
CA GLU A 39 4.65 -18.77 -18.34
C GLU A 39 5.80 -18.31 -17.42
N ILE A 40 5.55 -17.31 -16.58
CA ILE A 40 6.50 -16.79 -15.59
C ILE A 40 6.48 -17.70 -14.37
N GLU A 41 7.64 -18.20 -13.98
CA GLU A 41 7.78 -19.01 -12.76
C GLU A 41 7.67 -18.11 -11.51
N THR A 42 6.67 -18.40 -10.68
CA THR A 42 6.43 -17.69 -9.40
C THR A 42 6.31 -18.65 -8.24
N PRO A 43 7.35 -19.48 -7.97
CA PRO A 43 7.23 -20.66 -7.09
C PRO A 43 6.80 -20.31 -5.66
N HIS A 44 7.24 -19.21 -5.10
CA HIS A 44 6.86 -18.79 -3.75
C HIS A 44 5.40 -18.31 -3.67
N ILE A 45 4.92 -17.55 -4.67
CA ILE A 45 3.52 -17.11 -4.74
C ILE A 45 2.62 -18.33 -5.01
N ASP A 46 3.04 -19.22 -5.90
CA ASP A 46 2.33 -20.45 -6.21
C ASP A 46 2.20 -21.36 -4.99
N SER A 47 3.24 -21.43 -4.15
CA SER A 47 3.19 -22.16 -2.88
C SER A 47 2.14 -21.58 -1.92
N LEU A 48 2.02 -20.25 -1.82
CA LEU A 48 0.96 -19.60 -1.05
C LEU A 48 -0.43 -19.95 -1.61
N ALA A 49 -0.57 -19.96 -2.92
CA ALA A 49 -1.82 -20.33 -3.59
C ALA A 49 -2.22 -21.79 -3.36
N LEU A 50 -1.25 -22.69 -3.28
CA LEU A 50 -1.49 -24.12 -3.02
C LEU A 50 -1.89 -24.39 -1.55
N GLN A 51 -1.41 -23.60 -0.62
CA GLN A 51 -1.65 -23.78 0.82
C GLN A 51 -2.81 -22.90 1.34
N GLY A 52 -3.28 -21.95 0.55
CA GLY A 52 -4.28 -20.96 0.94
C GLY A 52 -5.51 -20.93 0.03
N ILE A 53 -6.16 -19.80 0.00
CA ILE A 53 -7.34 -19.55 -0.85
C ILE A 53 -6.89 -18.79 -2.10
N ARG A 54 -7.25 -19.33 -3.26
CA ARG A 54 -7.02 -18.70 -4.55
C ARG A 54 -8.33 -18.09 -5.07
N LEU A 55 -8.34 -16.77 -5.22
CA LEU A 55 -9.51 -16.04 -5.70
C LEU A 55 -9.41 -15.84 -7.22
N THR A 56 -10.40 -16.31 -7.95
CA THR A 56 -10.46 -16.20 -9.42
C THR A 56 -11.25 -14.99 -9.92
N GLN A 57 -12.02 -14.36 -9.04
CA GLN A 57 -12.80 -13.15 -9.33
C GLN A 57 -12.60 -12.11 -8.24
N PHE A 58 -11.40 -11.56 -8.19
CA PHE A 58 -11.04 -10.50 -7.26
C PHE A 58 -10.67 -9.25 -8.07
N TYR A 59 -11.48 -8.23 -7.97
CA TYR A 59 -11.35 -7.01 -8.75
C TYR A 59 -10.76 -5.87 -7.93
N ASN A 60 -10.00 -5.02 -8.60
CA ASN A 60 -9.49 -3.79 -8.05
C ASN A 60 -10.05 -2.58 -8.81
N THR A 61 -9.58 -1.38 -8.55
CA THR A 61 -10.02 -0.16 -9.23
C THR A 61 -9.15 0.22 -10.44
N SER A 62 -8.35 -0.70 -10.93
CA SER A 62 -7.49 -0.62 -12.12
C SER A 62 -6.44 0.52 -12.12
N ARG A 63 -6.23 1.17 -10.98
CA ARG A 63 -5.26 2.25 -10.78
C ARG A 63 -4.60 2.09 -9.42
N SER A 64 -3.33 2.51 -9.29
CA SER A 64 -2.52 2.33 -8.11
C SER A 64 -3.13 2.97 -6.86
N CYS A 65 -3.16 4.30 -6.75
CA CYS A 65 -3.64 4.95 -5.53
C CYS A 65 -5.13 4.73 -5.25
N PRO A 66 -6.05 4.67 -6.22
CA PRO A 66 -7.44 4.29 -5.94
C PRO A 66 -7.57 2.89 -5.36
N THR A 67 -6.85 1.90 -5.91
CA THR A 67 -6.84 0.52 -5.37
C THR A 67 -6.28 0.48 -3.95
N ARG A 68 -5.17 1.20 -3.69
CA ARG A 68 -4.57 1.30 -2.36
C ARG A 68 -5.53 1.96 -1.37
N ALA A 69 -6.24 3.01 -1.77
CA ALA A 69 -7.24 3.66 -0.94
C ALA A 69 -8.35 2.70 -0.54
N SER A 70 -8.92 1.98 -1.49
CA SER A 70 -9.98 0.99 -1.21
C SER A 70 -9.48 -0.15 -0.33
N LEU A 71 -8.27 -0.68 -0.59
CA LEU A 71 -7.68 -1.74 0.21
C LEU A 71 -7.41 -1.31 1.64
N MET A 72 -6.85 -0.11 1.82
CA MET A 72 -6.50 0.40 3.14
C MET A 72 -7.70 0.81 4.00
N THR A 73 -8.84 1.16 3.38
CA THR A 73 -9.98 1.72 4.11
C THR A 73 -11.23 0.86 4.09
N GLY A 74 -11.30 -0.14 3.20
CA GLY A 74 -12.52 -0.91 2.96
C GLY A 74 -13.64 -0.11 2.28
N LEU A 75 -13.37 1.10 1.81
CA LEU A 75 -14.32 1.99 1.16
C LEU A 75 -14.08 2.04 -0.35
N TYR A 76 -15.05 2.53 -1.10
CA TYR A 76 -14.79 2.95 -2.48
C TYR A 76 -13.78 4.11 -2.48
N GLN A 77 -12.88 4.11 -3.44
CA GLN A 77 -11.81 5.10 -3.55
C GLN A 77 -12.30 6.55 -3.56
N HIS A 78 -13.49 6.81 -4.13
CA HIS A 78 -14.11 8.13 -4.11
C HIS A 78 -14.50 8.57 -2.70
N GLN A 79 -15.04 7.66 -1.89
CA GLN A 79 -15.37 7.92 -0.48
C GLN A 79 -14.12 8.22 0.35
N ALA A 80 -13.00 7.58 0.00
CA ALA A 80 -11.72 7.80 0.66
C ALA A 80 -10.99 9.07 0.21
N GLY A 81 -11.48 9.75 -0.85
CA GLY A 81 -10.90 10.99 -1.38
C GLY A 81 -9.91 10.79 -2.54
N ILE A 82 -9.79 9.58 -3.07
CA ILE A 82 -8.83 9.23 -4.14
C ILE A 82 -9.56 8.58 -5.32
N GLY A 83 -10.49 9.30 -5.92
CA GLY A 83 -11.25 8.85 -7.10
C GLY A 83 -10.44 8.78 -8.38
N TRP A 84 -9.27 9.38 -8.43
CA TRP A 84 -8.37 9.41 -9.56
C TRP A 84 -6.91 9.21 -9.15
N MET A 85 -6.09 8.73 -10.08
CA MET A 85 -4.65 8.64 -9.86
C MET A 85 -4.04 10.04 -9.94
N SER A 86 -3.79 10.62 -8.79
CA SER A 86 -3.06 11.87 -8.66
C SER A 86 -1.91 11.67 -7.68
N GLU A 87 -0.77 12.19 -8.02
CA GLU A 87 0.31 12.38 -7.06
C GLU A 87 0.00 13.65 -6.28
N ASP A 88 -0.96 13.57 -5.37
CA ASP A 88 -1.40 14.65 -4.49
C ASP A 88 -1.36 16.04 -5.18
N PRO A 89 -2.48 16.55 -5.71
CA PRO A 89 -2.51 17.76 -6.50
C PRO A 89 -2.07 19.03 -5.76
N PHE A 90 -1.85 18.95 -4.45
CA PHE A 90 -1.70 20.11 -3.60
C PHE A 90 -0.29 20.69 -3.51
N LYS A 91 0.58 20.38 -4.44
CA LYS A 91 1.83 21.14 -4.60
C LYS A 91 1.56 22.61 -4.99
N ASN A 92 0.42 22.88 -5.66
CA ASN A 92 -0.08 24.22 -5.98
C ASN A 92 -1.61 24.19 -6.04
N VAL A 93 -2.26 24.36 -4.90
CA VAL A 93 -3.72 24.29 -4.73
C VAL A 93 -4.49 25.14 -5.76
N ASP A 94 -3.89 26.26 -6.18
CA ASP A 94 -4.52 27.21 -7.11
C ASP A 94 -4.33 26.86 -8.59
N LYS A 95 -3.56 25.85 -8.93
CA LYS A 95 -3.11 25.61 -10.31
C LYS A 95 -3.10 24.16 -10.78
N ASP A 96 -3.48 23.18 -9.93
CA ASP A 96 -3.50 21.78 -10.38
C ASP A 96 -4.77 21.51 -11.18
N PRO A 97 -4.65 21.23 -12.50
CA PRO A 97 -5.80 20.91 -13.35
C PRO A 97 -6.54 19.63 -12.94
N LYS A 98 -6.03 18.89 -11.95
CA LYS A 98 -6.65 17.67 -11.42
C LYS A 98 -7.43 17.89 -10.14
N ASP A 99 -7.36 19.06 -9.51
CA ASP A 99 -8.24 19.41 -8.40
C ASP A 99 -9.58 19.92 -8.96
N TRP A 100 -10.57 19.04 -8.97
CA TRP A 100 -11.93 19.42 -9.35
C TRP A 100 -12.73 20.08 -8.22
N GLY A 101 -12.09 20.42 -7.10
CA GLY A 101 -12.72 21.10 -5.98
C GLY A 101 -13.70 20.24 -5.17
N VAL A 102 -13.77 18.94 -5.44
CA VAL A 102 -14.67 17.99 -4.76
C VAL A 102 -13.91 17.00 -3.88
N ALA A 103 -14.54 16.56 -2.82
CA ALA A 103 -13.90 15.75 -1.79
C ALA A 103 -13.39 14.40 -2.29
N GLU A 104 -14.02 13.86 -3.33
CA GLU A 104 -13.74 12.57 -3.94
C GLU A 104 -12.43 12.53 -4.73
N TYR A 105 -11.87 13.70 -5.06
CA TYR A 105 -10.70 13.83 -5.95
C TYR A 105 -9.59 14.68 -5.31
N ARG A 106 -9.35 14.46 -4.02
CA ARG A 106 -8.31 15.22 -3.28
C ARG A 106 -6.90 14.63 -3.41
N GLY A 107 -6.75 13.44 -3.99
CA GLY A 107 -5.46 12.80 -4.19
C GLY A 107 -4.76 12.32 -2.92
N ALA A 108 -5.44 12.41 -1.79
CA ALA A 108 -4.97 11.89 -0.51
C ALA A 108 -6.15 11.33 0.28
N LEU A 109 -5.88 10.39 1.19
CA LEU A 109 -6.90 9.88 2.10
C LEU A 109 -7.50 11.02 2.91
N ASN A 110 -8.82 11.16 2.86
CA ASN A 110 -9.53 12.13 3.67
C ASN A 110 -9.58 11.70 5.15
N ARG A 111 -10.07 12.58 6.02
CA ARG A 111 -10.17 12.33 7.46
C ARG A 111 -11.44 11.59 7.86
N ASN A 112 -12.34 11.33 6.94
CA ASN A 112 -13.60 10.63 7.19
C ASN A 112 -13.48 9.11 7.04
N CYS A 113 -12.32 8.61 6.65
CA CYS A 113 -12.02 7.19 6.58
C CYS A 113 -10.96 6.79 7.59
N VAL A 114 -11.07 5.58 8.12
CA VAL A 114 -10.04 4.93 8.92
C VAL A 114 -9.29 3.91 8.07
N THR A 115 -8.02 3.72 8.34
CA THR A 115 -7.21 2.70 7.66
C THR A 115 -7.25 1.38 8.42
N ILE A 116 -6.92 0.29 7.72
CA ILE A 116 -6.72 -1.02 8.35
C ILE A 116 -5.67 -0.96 9.48
N ALA A 117 -4.63 -0.13 9.32
CA ALA A 117 -3.61 0.06 10.35
C ALA A 117 -4.19 0.73 11.61
N GLU A 118 -5.02 1.78 11.46
CA GLU A 118 -5.71 2.43 12.58
C GLU A 118 -6.63 1.45 13.32
N VAL A 119 -7.37 0.60 12.58
CA VAL A 119 -8.25 -0.42 13.16
C VAL A 119 -7.45 -1.48 13.90
N LEU A 120 -6.43 -2.04 13.29
CA LEU A 120 -5.59 -3.08 13.89
C LEU A 120 -4.85 -2.56 15.13
N LYS A 121 -4.32 -1.34 15.07
CA LYS A 121 -3.68 -0.71 16.22
C LYS A 121 -4.62 -0.54 17.40
N SER A 122 -5.87 -0.12 17.16
CA SER A 122 -6.88 -0.02 18.23
C SER A 122 -7.22 -1.38 18.86
N SER A 123 -6.97 -2.45 18.12
CA SER A 123 -7.13 -3.84 18.57
C SER A 123 -5.86 -4.42 19.19
N GLY A 124 -4.82 -3.61 19.40
CA GLY A 124 -3.57 -3.98 20.06
C GLY A 124 -2.56 -4.70 19.18
N TYR A 125 -2.65 -4.55 17.87
CA TYR A 125 -1.59 -4.95 16.95
C TYR A 125 -0.52 -3.87 16.82
N HIS A 126 0.71 -4.29 16.61
CA HIS A 126 1.75 -3.43 16.06
C HIS A 126 1.60 -3.37 14.55
N THR A 127 1.77 -2.19 13.97
CA THR A 127 1.48 -1.93 12.56
C THR A 127 2.69 -1.35 11.86
N TYR A 128 3.20 -2.07 10.88
CA TYR A 128 4.40 -1.72 10.14
C TYR A 128 4.10 -1.70 8.64
N MET A 129 4.79 -0.84 7.91
CA MET A 129 4.66 -0.78 6.46
C MET A 129 6.04 -0.58 5.81
N THR A 130 6.30 -1.31 4.74
CA THR A 130 7.43 -1.07 3.86
C THR A 130 6.94 -0.91 2.42
N GLY A 131 7.68 -0.17 1.60
CA GLY A 131 7.40 0.01 0.18
C GLY A 131 6.59 1.26 -0.17
N LYS A 132 5.68 1.15 -1.14
CA LYS A 132 4.95 2.29 -1.73
C LYS A 132 3.69 2.66 -0.95
N TRP A 133 3.60 3.92 -0.52
CA TRP A 133 2.39 4.49 0.10
C TRP A 133 1.36 4.96 -0.92
N HIS A 134 1.63 6.00 -1.66
CA HIS A 134 0.82 6.59 -2.72
C HIS A 134 -0.62 6.98 -2.31
N LEU A 135 -0.81 7.41 -1.06
CA LEU A 135 -2.10 7.83 -0.49
C LEU A 135 -2.06 9.24 0.13
N GLY A 136 -1.11 10.06 -0.32
CA GLY A 136 -0.87 11.42 0.11
C GLY A 136 0.59 11.63 0.49
N MET A 137 1.27 12.59 -0.17
CA MET A 137 2.70 12.84 0.03
C MET A 137 3.00 14.28 0.48
N HIS A 138 2.16 15.24 0.11
CA HIS A 138 2.33 16.63 0.51
C HIS A 138 1.60 16.90 1.83
N GLY A 139 2.36 17.26 2.85
CA GLY A 139 1.89 17.39 4.23
C GLY A 139 2.05 16.09 5.03
N MET A 140 2.83 16.18 6.11
CA MET A 140 3.17 15.03 6.97
C MET A 140 1.93 14.38 7.58
N GLU A 141 0.86 15.13 7.77
CA GLU A 141 -0.42 14.64 8.29
C GLU A 141 -1.09 13.55 7.44
N LYS A 142 -0.60 13.33 6.21
CA LYS A 142 -1.09 12.32 5.26
C LYS A 142 -0.20 11.08 5.19
N TRP A 143 0.95 11.10 5.88
CA TRP A 143 1.95 10.05 5.80
C TRP A 143 1.56 8.81 6.62
N PRO A 144 2.19 7.66 6.39
CA PRO A 144 1.81 6.38 7.02
C PRO A 144 1.69 6.42 8.53
N LEU A 145 2.62 7.07 9.26
CA LEU A 145 2.58 7.12 10.71
C LEU A 145 1.33 7.84 11.24
N GLN A 146 0.86 8.88 10.55
CA GLN A 146 -0.36 9.62 10.88
C GLN A 146 -1.63 8.91 10.43
N ARG A 147 -1.46 7.77 9.76
CA ARG A 147 -2.55 6.90 9.28
C ARG A 147 -2.46 5.49 9.87
N GLY A 148 -1.94 5.41 11.10
CA GLY A 148 -2.02 4.24 11.97
C GLY A 148 -0.81 3.32 11.98
N PHE A 149 0.17 3.50 11.10
CA PHE A 149 1.40 2.73 11.14
C PHE A 149 2.35 3.25 12.23
N GLU A 150 3.05 2.35 12.89
CA GLU A 150 4.07 2.67 13.91
C GLU A 150 5.45 2.87 13.30
N ARG A 151 5.72 2.15 12.22
CA ARG A 151 6.97 2.28 11.45
C ARG A 151 6.65 2.25 9.97
N PHE A 152 7.43 3.01 9.22
CA PHE A 152 7.36 3.07 7.77
C PHE A 152 8.76 3.19 7.16
N TYR A 153 9.04 2.36 6.16
CA TYR A 153 10.20 2.55 5.30
C TYR A 153 9.79 2.40 3.84
N GLY A 154 9.99 3.43 3.02
CA GLY A 154 9.54 3.36 1.63
C GLY A 154 9.47 4.69 0.92
N ILE A 155 8.56 4.77 -0.05
CA ILE A 155 8.31 5.98 -0.83
C ILE A 155 6.87 6.47 -0.64
N LEU A 156 6.70 7.78 -0.54
CA LEU A 156 5.37 8.39 -0.47
C LEU A 156 4.73 8.54 -1.84
N ALA A 157 5.54 8.71 -2.87
CA ALA A 157 5.13 8.91 -4.25
C ALA A 157 4.62 7.62 -4.93
N GLY A 158 4.06 7.77 -6.11
CA GLY A 158 3.55 6.65 -6.91
C GLY A 158 4.61 5.80 -7.60
N ALA A 159 5.84 6.28 -7.73
CA ALA A 159 6.97 5.59 -8.34
C ALA A 159 8.29 6.20 -7.89
N CYS A 160 9.37 5.45 -8.01
CA CYS A 160 10.74 5.92 -7.79
C CYS A 160 11.72 5.22 -8.73
N SER A 161 12.97 5.64 -8.68
CA SER A 161 14.07 4.87 -9.28
C SER A 161 14.34 3.63 -8.42
N TYR A 162 14.55 2.48 -9.05
CA TYR A 162 14.95 1.26 -8.36
C TYR A 162 16.34 1.35 -7.74
N LEU A 163 17.25 2.05 -8.40
CA LEU A 163 18.66 2.08 -8.03
C LEU A 163 19.05 3.35 -7.28
N ARG A 164 18.30 4.44 -7.48
CA ARG A 164 18.59 5.74 -6.86
C ARG A 164 17.31 6.55 -6.65
N PRO A 165 16.50 6.18 -5.65
CA PRO A 165 15.36 7.00 -5.25
C PRO A 165 15.85 8.31 -4.62
N GLU A 166 15.41 9.46 -5.16
CA GLU A 166 15.85 10.78 -4.69
C GLU A 166 14.78 11.86 -4.88
N GLY A 167 14.97 13.00 -4.22
CA GLY A 167 14.08 14.15 -4.33
C GLY A 167 12.67 13.87 -3.79
N GLU A 168 11.66 14.25 -4.52
CA GLU A 168 10.25 14.02 -4.13
C GLU A 168 9.85 12.53 -4.18
N ARG A 169 10.57 11.74 -4.96
CA ARG A 169 10.41 10.28 -5.09
C ARG A 169 11.47 9.50 -4.31
N GLY A 170 12.10 10.19 -3.34
CA GLY A 170 13.09 9.62 -2.47
C GLY A 170 12.48 8.77 -1.36
N LEU A 171 13.39 8.14 -0.61
CA LEU A 171 13.05 7.29 0.52
C LEU A 171 12.62 8.12 1.73
N VAL A 172 11.76 7.51 2.51
CA VAL A 172 11.33 8.01 3.80
C VAL A 172 11.42 6.90 4.83
N LEU A 173 12.01 7.20 5.98
CA LEU A 173 11.98 6.37 7.17
C LEU A 173 11.10 7.07 8.21
N ASP A 174 9.99 6.44 8.57
CA ASP A 174 9.00 7.00 9.47
C ASP A 174 8.49 8.38 8.95
N ASN A 175 8.94 9.48 9.55
CA ASN A 175 8.59 10.85 9.13
C ASN A 175 9.80 11.63 8.58
N GLU A 176 10.91 10.95 8.31
CA GLU A 176 12.15 11.59 7.85
C GLU A 176 12.44 11.23 6.40
N LYS A 177 12.63 12.25 5.56
CA LYS A 177 13.11 12.07 4.19
C LYS A 177 14.60 11.73 4.24
N LEU A 178 14.95 10.63 3.61
CA LEU A 178 16.34 10.18 3.53
C LEU A 178 17.08 10.81 2.34
N PRO A 179 18.39 10.96 2.44
CA PRO A 179 19.23 11.28 1.27
C PRO A 179 19.15 10.15 0.23
N ALA A 180 19.55 10.44 -1.00
CA ALA A 180 19.73 9.40 -2.00
C ALA A 180 20.69 8.32 -1.48
N PRO A 181 20.37 7.04 -1.61
CA PRO A 181 21.23 5.96 -1.13
C PRO A 181 22.53 5.89 -1.92
N GLU A 182 23.59 5.42 -1.27
CA GLU A 182 24.84 5.11 -1.93
C GLU A 182 24.73 3.81 -2.73
N ALA A 183 25.44 3.73 -3.85
CA ALA A 183 25.51 2.51 -4.66
C ALA A 183 26.47 1.46 -4.02
N PRO A 184 26.19 0.15 -4.18
CA PRO A 184 25.05 -0.42 -4.87
C PRO A 184 23.76 -0.40 -4.01
N TYR A 185 22.64 -0.01 -4.61
CA TYR A 185 21.32 0.01 -3.96
C TYR A 185 20.23 -0.51 -4.90
N TYR A 186 19.32 -1.31 -4.37
CA TYR A 186 18.14 -1.77 -5.08
C TYR A 186 16.91 -1.72 -4.16
N THR A 187 15.91 -0.92 -4.54
CA THR A 187 14.74 -0.64 -3.69
C THR A 187 13.96 -1.90 -3.30
N THR A 188 13.87 -2.87 -4.19
CA THR A 188 13.10 -4.09 -3.91
C THR A 188 13.74 -4.89 -2.77
N ASP A 189 15.08 -5.08 -2.81
CA ASP A 189 15.80 -5.75 -1.75
C ASP A 189 15.65 -4.97 -0.43
N ALA A 190 15.88 -3.66 -0.46
CA ALA A 190 15.80 -2.81 0.72
C ALA A 190 14.38 -2.73 1.34
N PHE A 191 13.32 -3.04 0.59
CA PHE A 191 11.96 -3.10 1.13
C PHE A 191 11.60 -4.47 1.69
N THR A 192 12.37 -5.51 1.37
CA THR A 192 12.15 -6.89 1.82
C THR A 192 13.04 -7.32 2.97
N ASP A 193 14.19 -6.68 3.15
CA ASP A 193 15.13 -6.90 4.27
C ASP A 193 14.67 -6.19 5.56
#